data_30e26d8f54e1d34af5aca0797aec0d9d
#
_entry.id   30e26d8f54e1d34af5aca0797aec0d9d
#
_cell.length_a   1.000
_cell.length_b   1.000
_cell.length_c   1.000
_cell.angle_alpha   90.00
_cell.angle_beta   90.00
_cell.angle_gamma   90.00
#
_symmetry.space_group_name_H-M   'P 1'
#
loop_
_entity.id
_entity.type
_entity.pdbx_description
1 polymer ?
#
loop_
_entity_poly.entity_id
_entity_poly.type
_entity_poly.pdbx_seq_one_letter_code
_entity_poly.pdbx_strand_id
1 'polypeptide(L)'
;MRTRSIKKNTINVVTLGCSKNVYDSEVLMGQLKAGGKNVVHEQEGNIVVINTCGFINNAKEESINTILEYVQQKEAGLIDKVFVMGCLSERYKPDLEKEIPDVDQYFGTSELPALLKVLGADYKHELIGERLTTTPKNYAYLKISEGCDRPCSFCAIPLMRGAHISTPIEALVTEAEKLAAKGVKELILIAQDITYYGLDLYKKRALADLLRALVKVEGIEWIRIHYAFPTGFPMDVIEVMKEEPKICNYLDIPLQHISDPILASMKRGTTQEKTTKLLKKFREAMPEMAIRTTLIVGYPGETQADFEALKSFVQEMRFDRLGCFTYSHEENTTAYELEDDVPEEVKLARANEIMEIQSQISWELNQQKVGKTFRCLIDRKEGNYFVGRTEYDSPDVDNEVLIDAKKHYVKTGDFVEVKIIDATDYDLYGEPVV
;
A
#
# COMPACT_ATOMS: atom_id res chain seq x y z
N MET A 1 -15.24 -35.91 -16.34
CA MET A 1 -14.53 -34.66 -16.07
C MET A 1 -14.48 -33.88 -17.37
N ARG A 2 -15.09 -32.69 -17.47
CA ARG A 2 -14.91 -31.80 -18.63
C ARG A 2 -13.55 -31.13 -18.45
N THR A 3 -12.56 -31.51 -19.28
CA THR A 3 -11.30 -30.79 -19.43
C THR A 3 -11.65 -29.37 -19.92
N ARG A 4 -11.58 -28.37 -19.06
CA ARG A 4 -11.62 -26.97 -19.49
C ARG A 4 -10.38 -26.74 -20.37
N SER A 5 -10.59 -26.44 -21.64
CA SER A 5 -9.48 -26.06 -22.51
C SER A 5 -9.01 -24.68 -22.09
N ILE A 6 -7.78 -24.56 -21.59
CA ILE A 6 -7.13 -23.27 -21.32
C ILE A 6 -7.14 -22.48 -22.65
N LYS A 7 -7.62 -21.24 -22.61
CA LYS A 7 -7.66 -20.37 -23.79
C LYS A 7 -6.23 -20.11 -24.26
N LYS A 8 -5.88 -20.57 -25.46
CA LYS A 8 -4.57 -20.29 -26.06
C LYS A 8 -4.35 -18.79 -26.21
N ASN A 9 -3.11 -18.32 -25.99
CA ASN A 9 -2.66 -16.93 -26.04
C ASN A 9 -3.37 -16.00 -25.02
N THR A 10 -3.70 -16.50 -23.84
CA THR A 10 -4.19 -15.70 -22.73
C THR A 10 -3.06 -15.48 -21.73
N ILE A 11 -2.74 -14.23 -21.45
CA ILE A 11 -1.74 -13.81 -20.47
C ILE A 11 -2.44 -13.61 -19.12
N ASN A 12 -2.06 -14.42 -18.13
CA ASN A 12 -2.50 -14.25 -16.76
C ASN A 12 -1.44 -13.45 -15.98
N VAL A 13 -1.83 -12.32 -15.41
CA VAL A 13 -0.98 -11.54 -14.51
C VAL A 13 -1.35 -11.88 -13.08
N VAL A 14 -0.36 -12.33 -12.31
CA VAL A 14 -0.46 -12.64 -10.87
C VAL A 14 0.28 -11.55 -10.11
N THR A 15 -0.36 -10.94 -9.11
CA THR A 15 0.19 -9.80 -8.40
C THR A 15 0.38 -10.14 -6.93
N LEU A 16 1.62 -10.06 -6.46
CA LEU A 16 1.98 -10.27 -5.06
C LEU A 16 2.46 -8.98 -4.41
N GLY A 17 2.25 -8.85 -3.12
CA GLY A 17 2.78 -7.76 -2.30
C GLY A 17 1.87 -6.53 -2.22
N CYS A 18 2.38 -5.35 -2.51
CA CYS A 18 1.78 -4.08 -2.09
C CYS A 18 1.04 -3.33 -3.21
N SER A 19 0.37 -2.22 -2.84
CA SER A 19 -0.34 -1.32 -3.75
C SER A 19 0.50 -0.81 -4.95
N LYS A 20 1.85 -0.70 -4.80
CA LYS A 20 2.74 -0.33 -5.91
C LYS A 20 2.82 -1.44 -6.94
N ASN A 21 2.88 -2.71 -6.50
CA ASN A 21 2.85 -3.86 -7.41
C ASN A 21 1.48 -3.99 -8.11
N VAL A 22 0.39 -3.70 -7.39
CA VAL A 22 -0.96 -3.64 -7.99
C VAL A 22 -0.98 -2.63 -9.12
N TYR A 23 -0.53 -1.40 -8.85
CA TYR A 23 -0.41 -0.35 -9.87
C TYR A 23 0.43 -0.78 -11.07
N ASP A 24 1.61 -1.37 -10.85
CA ASP A 24 2.53 -1.82 -11.92
C ASP A 24 1.89 -2.92 -12.78
N SER A 25 1.18 -3.86 -12.16
CA SER A 25 0.43 -4.91 -12.87
C SER A 25 -0.72 -4.33 -13.70
N GLU A 26 -1.45 -3.35 -13.18
CA GLU A 26 -2.52 -2.68 -13.91
C GLU A 26 -2.01 -1.92 -15.13
N VAL A 27 -0.83 -1.26 -15.01
CA VAL A 27 -0.15 -0.62 -16.14
C VAL A 27 0.27 -1.66 -17.18
N LEU A 28 0.91 -2.76 -16.77
CA LEU A 28 1.27 -3.87 -17.66
C LEU A 28 0.05 -4.39 -18.42
N MET A 29 -1.04 -4.68 -17.72
CA MET A 29 -2.26 -5.20 -18.34
C MET A 29 -2.89 -4.19 -19.30
N GLY A 30 -2.87 -2.91 -18.97
CA GLY A 30 -3.33 -1.82 -19.85
C GLY A 30 -2.55 -1.76 -21.15
N GLN A 31 -1.22 -1.81 -21.08
CA GLN A 31 -0.31 -1.84 -22.23
C GLN A 31 -0.54 -3.09 -23.10
N LEU A 32 -0.64 -4.27 -22.49
CA LEU A 32 -0.93 -5.53 -23.18
C LEU A 32 -2.27 -5.48 -23.92
N LYS A 33 -3.31 -4.99 -23.26
CA LYS A 33 -4.65 -4.84 -23.87
C LYS A 33 -4.64 -3.87 -25.05
N ALA A 34 -3.94 -2.75 -24.92
CA ALA A 34 -3.75 -1.79 -26.01
C ALA A 34 -2.91 -2.35 -27.16
N GLY A 35 -2.03 -3.32 -26.88
CA GLY A 35 -1.30 -4.13 -27.85
C GLY A 35 -2.11 -5.29 -28.45
N GLY A 36 -3.42 -5.36 -28.19
CA GLY A 36 -4.32 -6.39 -28.74
C GLY A 36 -4.17 -7.76 -28.11
N LYS A 37 -3.54 -7.86 -26.92
CA LYS A 37 -3.38 -9.13 -26.21
C LYS A 37 -4.61 -9.46 -25.36
N ASN A 38 -4.92 -10.75 -25.22
CA ASN A 38 -5.90 -11.24 -24.27
C ASN A 38 -5.23 -11.36 -22.92
N VAL A 39 -5.63 -10.52 -21.95
CA VAL A 39 -5.04 -10.44 -20.62
C VAL A 39 -6.12 -10.62 -19.56
N VAL A 40 -5.79 -11.39 -18.53
CA VAL A 40 -6.61 -11.64 -17.34
C VAL A 40 -5.78 -11.43 -16.09
N HIS A 41 -6.43 -11.22 -14.94
CA HIS A 41 -5.78 -11.08 -13.64
C HIS A 41 -6.23 -12.23 -12.75
N GLU A 42 -5.27 -12.99 -12.23
CA GLU A 42 -5.51 -14.12 -11.30
C GLU A 42 -6.57 -15.12 -11.79
N GLN A 43 -6.52 -15.41 -13.07
CA GLN A 43 -7.42 -16.36 -13.72
C GLN A 43 -6.62 -17.34 -14.60
N GLU A 44 -7.31 -18.29 -15.22
CA GLU A 44 -6.68 -19.27 -16.11
C GLU A 44 -6.09 -18.62 -17.38
N GLY A 45 -4.80 -18.84 -17.62
CA GLY A 45 -4.08 -18.40 -18.81
C GLY A 45 -2.92 -19.35 -19.11
N ASN A 46 -2.52 -19.47 -20.39
CA ASN A 46 -1.42 -20.33 -20.78
C ASN A 46 -0.05 -19.63 -20.78
N ILE A 47 -0.03 -18.32 -20.59
CA ILE A 47 1.17 -17.51 -20.34
C ILE A 47 0.97 -16.84 -19.01
N VAL A 48 1.92 -16.96 -18.09
CA VAL A 48 1.81 -16.39 -16.74
C VAL A 48 2.90 -15.35 -16.53
N VAL A 49 2.53 -14.19 -16.02
CA VAL A 49 3.45 -13.14 -15.55
C VAL A 49 3.23 -12.94 -14.07
N ILE A 50 4.25 -13.17 -13.25
CA ILE A 50 4.20 -13.04 -11.79
C ILE A 50 4.92 -11.75 -11.40
N ASN A 51 4.18 -10.79 -10.85
CA ASN A 51 4.75 -9.57 -10.26
C ASN A 51 5.02 -9.80 -8.78
N THR A 52 6.31 -9.89 -8.42
CA THR A 52 6.80 -10.41 -7.14
C THR A 52 7.15 -9.31 -6.15
N CYS A 53 7.05 -9.63 -4.86
CA CYS A 53 7.51 -8.81 -3.74
C CYS A 53 8.84 -9.35 -3.19
N GLY A 54 9.80 -8.44 -2.92
CA GLY A 54 11.13 -8.78 -2.37
C GLY A 54 11.49 -7.99 -1.11
N PHE A 55 10.49 -7.48 -0.38
CA PHE A 55 10.70 -6.48 0.68
C PHE A 55 11.12 -7.11 2.01
N ILE A 56 10.42 -8.11 2.49
CA ILE A 56 10.67 -8.84 3.74
C ILE A 56 10.65 -10.35 3.49
N ASN A 57 11.19 -11.14 4.44
CA ASN A 57 11.33 -12.59 4.27
C ASN A 57 10.02 -13.30 3.91
N ASN A 58 8.93 -13.04 4.60
CA ASN A 58 7.64 -13.68 4.32
C ASN A 58 7.15 -13.40 2.89
N ALA A 59 7.31 -12.16 2.41
CA ALA A 59 6.92 -11.79 1.05
C ALA A 59 7.85 -12.38 -0.02
N LYS A 60 9.14 -12.58 0.31
CA LYS A 60 10.09 -13.32 -0.56
C LYS A 60 9.70 -14.78 -0.66
N GLU A 61 9.38 -15.41 0.47
CA GLU A 61 8.93 -16.82 0.52
C GLU A 61 7.63 -17.04 -0.26
N GLU A 62 6.61 -16.19 -0.07
CA GLU A 62 5.38 -16.20 -0.85
C GLU A 62 5.66 -16.10 -2.35
N SER A 63 6.53 -15.17 -2.75
CA SER A 63 6.89 -14.97 -4.16
C SER A 63 7.61 -16.18 -4.75
N ILE A 64 8.56 -16.76 -4.03
CA ILE A 64 9.28 -17.97 -4.47
C ILE A 64 8.33 -19.15 -4.59
N ASN A 65 7.48 -19.38 -3.59
CA ASN A 65 6.51 -20.49 -3.61
C ASN A 65 5.54 -20.37 -4.80
N THR A 66 5.07 -19.15 -5.07
CA THR A 66 4.20 -18.88 -6.24
C THR A 66 4.93 -19.14 -7.55
N ILE A 67 6.19 -18.74 -7.69
CA ILE A 67 7.00 -19.04 -8.89
C ILE A 67 7.12 -20.55 -9.08
N LEU A 68 7.47 -21.31 -8.03
CA LEU A 68 7.63 -22.76 -8.07
C LEU A 68 6.32 -23.47 -8.43
N GLU A 69 5.18 -23.01 -7.93
CA GLU A 69 3.87 -23.54 -8.29
C GLU A 69 3.60 -23.42 -9.80
N TYR A 70 3.84 -22.24 -10.38
CA TYR A 70 3.64 -22.04 -11.82
C TYR A 70 4.68 -22.77 -12.69
N VAL A 71 5.90 -22.93 -12.21
CA VAL A 71 6.91 -23.77 -12.88
C VAL A 71 6.45 -25.23 -12.92
N GLN A 72 5.92 -25.78 -11.82
CA GLN A 72 5.35 -27.12 -11.80
C GLN A 72 4.16 -27.29 -12.77
N GLN A 73 3.30 -26.27 -12.87
CA GLN A 73 2.21 -26.28 -13.86
C GLN A 73 2.74 -26.25 -15.30
N LYS A 74 3.84 -25.55 -15.57
CA LYS A 74 4.52 -25.55 -16.88
C LYS A 74 5.12 -26.92 -17.21
N GLU A 75 5.82 -27.56 -16.27
CA GLU A 75 6.35 -28.90 -16.43
C GLU A 75 5.25 -29.96 -16.68
N ALA A 76 4.10 -29.79 -16.02
CA ALA A 76 2.92 -30.62 -16.24
C ALA A 76 2.19 -30.35 -17.58
N GLY A 77 2.67 -29.39 -18.37
CA GLY A 77 2.06 -28.99 -19.66
C GLY A 77 0.71 -28.28 -19.53
N LEU A 78 0.39 -27.75 -18.35
CA LEU A 78 -0.84 -26.99 -18.10
C LEU A 78 -0.72 -25.54 -18.59
N ILE A 79 0.47 -24.95 -18.53
CA ILE A 79 0.78 -23.63 -19.06
C ILE A 79 2.01 -23.69 -19.98
N ASP A 80 2.16 -22.74 -20.89
CA ASP A 80 3.22 -22.73 -21.89
C ASP A 80 4.45 -21.93 -21.43
N LYS A 81 4.24 -20.81 -20.71
CA LYS A 81 5.31 -19.89 -20.33
C LYS A 81 5.08 -19.26 -18.96
N VAL A 82 6.19 -19.05 -18.24
CA VAL A 82 6.26 -18.32 -16.97
C VAL A 82 7.28 -17.20 -17.08
N PHE A 83 6.84 -15.99 -16.82
CA PHE A 83 7.68 -14.80 -16.69
C PHE A 83 7.58 -14.24 -15.28
N VAL A 84 8.69 -13.73 -14.74
CA VAL A 84 8.74 -13.14 -13.41
C VAL A 84 9.21 -11.69 -13.51
N MET A 85 8.53 -10.78 -12.81
CA MET A 85 8.91 -9.38 -12.72
C MET A 85 8.78 -8.87 -11.28
N GLY A 86 9.22 -7.65 -11.03
CA GLY A 86 8.98 -6.95 -9.75
C GLY A 86 10.16 -6.94 -8.81
N CYS A 87 9.88 -6.64 -7.53
CA CYS A 87 10.90 -6.33 -6.53
C CYS A 87 11.85 -7.49 -6.20
N LEU A 88 11.33 -8.73 -6.11
CA LEU A 88 12.16 -9.89 -5.86
C LEU A 88 13.12 -10.13 -7.03
N SER A 89 12.58 -10.09 -8.25
CA SER A 89 13.38 -10.26 -9.46
C SER A 89 14.43 -9.16 -9.62
N GLU A 90 14.11 -7.89 -9.36
CA GLU A 90 15.10 -6.80 -9.38
C GLU A 90 16.28 -7.07 -8.45
N ARG A 91 15.99 -7.56 -7.24
CA ARG A 91 16.97 -7.71 -6.17
C ARG A 91 17.84 -8.96 -6.33
N TYR A 92 17.26 -10.06 -6.80
CA TYR A 92 17.87 -11.40 -6.78
C TYR A 92 17.91 -12.09 -8.15
N LYS A 93 17.83 -11.35 -9.25
CA LYS A 93 17.75 -11.92 -10.61
C LYS A 93 18.83 -12.96 -10.89
N PRO A 94 20.13 -12.72 -10.60
CA PRO A 94 21.17 -13.73 -10.88
C PRO A 94 20.99 -15.04 -10.09
N ASP A 95 20.52 -14.94 -8.84
CA ASP A 95 20.31 -16.11 -7.99
C ASP A 95 19.06 -16.89 -8.44
N LEU A 96 17.97 -16.17 -8.78
CA LEU A 96 16.74 -16.76 -9.29
C LEU A 96 16.97 -17.48 -10.63
N GLU A 97 17.72 -16.88 -11.55
CA GLU A 97 18.07 -17.50 -12.83
C GLU A 97 18.86 -18.80 -12.66
N LYS A 98 19.68 -18.87 -11.60
CA LYS A 98 20.47 -20.06 -11.28
C LYS A 98 19.66 -21.14 -10.57
N GLU A 99 18.86 -20.75 -9.57
CA GLU A 99 18.15 -21.69 -8.68
C GLU A 99 16.79 -22.14 -9.26
N ILE A 100 16.15 -21.33 -10.11
CA ILE A 100 14.89 -21.64 -10.78
C ILE A 100 15.00 -21.37 -12.29
N PRO A 101 15.80 -22.17 -13.03
CA PRO A 101 16.10 -21.94 -14.44
C PRO A 101 14.91 -22.21 -15.39
N ASP A 102 13.84 -22.86 -14.90
CA ASP A 102 12.67 -23.22 -15.70
C ASP A 102 11.69 -22.05 -15.95
N VAL A 103 11.91 -20.89 -15.33
CA VAL A 103 11.26 -19.63 -15.67
C VAL A 103 11.79 -19.16 -17.03
N ASP A 104 10.92 -18.77 -17.95
CA ASP A 104 11.32 -18.36 -19.31
C ASP A 104 12.18 -17.09 -19.30
N GLN A 105 11.86 -16.12 -18.45
CA GLN A 105 12.69 -14.92 -18.26
C GLN A 105 12.30 -14.14 -17.02
N TYR A 106 13.30 -13.51 -16.40
CA TYR A 106 13.18 -12.60 -15.25
C TYR A 106 13.36 -11.15 -15.68
N PHE A 107 12.54 -10.26 -15.11
CA PHE A 107 12.55 -8.81 -15.37
C PHE A 107 12.59 -8.03 -14.07
N GLY A 108 13.34 -6.95 -14.03
CA GLY A 108 13.35 -5.98 -12.93
C GLY A 108 12.14 -5.05 -12.95
N THR A 109 12.09 -4.18 -11.94
CA THR A 109 10.97 -3.22 -11.77
C THR A 109 10.91 -2.15 -12.86
N SER A 110 12.03 -1.84 -13.51
CA SER A 110 12.15 -0.86 -14.59
C SER A 110 12.07 -1.49 -16.00
N GLU A 111 12.02 -2.81 -16.12
CA GLU A 111 12.12 -3.54 -17.37
C GLU A 111 10.77 -3.81 -18.07
N LEU A 112 9.71 -3.07 -17.71
CA LEU A 112 8.38 -3.20 -18.34
C LEU A 112 8.41 -3.16 -19.89
N PRO A 113 9.16 -2.26 -20.56
CA PRO A 113 9.23 -2.27 -22.03
C PRO A 113 9.83 -3.57 -22.60
N ALA A 114 10.81 -4.14 -21.92
CA ALA A 114 11.44 -5.40 -22.34
C ALA A 114 10.47 -6.59 -22.20
N LEU A 115 9.73 -6.66 -21.08
CA LEU A 115 8.69 -7.66 -20.85
C LEU A 115 7.59 -7.57 -21.93
N LEU A 116 7.09 -6.37 -22.21
CA LEU A 116 6.07 -6.16 -23.25
C LEU A 116 6.54 -6.67 -24.61
N LYS A 117 7.78 -6.37 -25.00
CA LYS A 117 8.37 -6.84 -26.27
C LYS A 117 8.40 -8.36 -26.36
N VAL A 118 8.78 -9.06 -25.29
CA VAL A 118 8.78 -10.54 -25.23
C VAL A 118 7.35 -11.09 -25.33
N LEU A 119 6.37 -10.40 -24.76
CA LEU A 119 4.95 -10.74 -24.86
C LEU A 119 4.32 -10.30 -26.22
N GLY A 120 5.12 -9.72 -27.13
CA GLY A 120 4.70 -9.29 -28.44
C GLY A 120 3.80 -8.06 -28.44
N ALA A 121 4.07 -7.12 -27.55
CA ALA A 121 3.45 -5.80 -27.49
C ALA A 121 4.54 -4.71 -27.40
N ASP A 122 4.25 -3.52 -27.90
CA ASP A 122 5.14 -2.37 -27.78
C ASP A 122 4.69 -1.47 -26.63
N TYR A 123 5.67 -0.88 -25.92
CA TYR A 123 5.38 0.11 -24.90
C TYR A 123 4.91 1.43 -25.54
N LYS A 124 3.73 1.88 -25.14
CA LYS A 124 3.09 3.10 -25.66
C LYS A 124 3.14 4.20 -24.60
N HIS A 125 4.03 5.16 -24.79
CA HIS A 125 4.19 6.30 -23.87
C HIS A 125 2.94 7.20 -23.77
N GLU A 126 2.13 7.25 -24.82
CA GLU A 126 0.91 8.04 -24.88
C GLU A 126 -0.25 7.47 -24.03
N LEU A 127 -0.11 6.26 -23.50
CA LEU A 127 -1.13 5.63 -22.66
C LEU A 127 -1.05 6.06 -21.19
N ILE A 128 -0.82 7.34 -20.94
CA ILE A 128 -0.86 7.89 -19.57
C ILE A 128 -2.25 7.65 -18.96
N GLY A 129 -2.31 6.96 -17.83
CA GLY A 129 -3.54 6.65 -17.11
C GLY A 129 -4.45 5.60 -17.79
N GLU A 130 -4.03 5.00 -18.91
CA GLU A 130 -4.75 3.90 -19.54
C GLU A 130 -4.29 2.56 -18.97
N ARG A 131 -4.75 2.25 -17.76
CA ARG A 131 -4.47 0.98 -17.10
C ARG A 131 -5.76 0.17 -16.86
N LEU A 132 -5.59 -1.13 -16.72
CA LEU A 132 -6.68 -2.05 -16.40
C LEU A 132 -6.73 -2.21 -14.88
N THR A 133 -7.62 -1.47 -14.22
CA THR A 133 -7.75 -1.52 -12.76
C THR A 133 -8.22 -2.88 -12.28
N THR A 134 -7.60 -3.39 -11.22
CA THR A 134 -7.94 -4.65 -10.54
C THR A 134 -8.65 -4.43 -9.21
N THR A 135 -8.56 -3.21 -8.68
CA THR A 135 -9.31 -2.77 -7.50
C THR A 135 -10.82 -2.73 -7.78
N PRO A 136 -11.68 -2.75 -6.76
CA PRO A 136 -13.09 -2.38 -6.91
C PRO A 136 -13.25 -1.07 -7.68
N LYS A 137 -14.33 -0.94 -8.44
CA LYS A 137 -14.52 0.18 -9.38
C LYS A 137 -14.60 1.56 -8.71
N ASN A 138 -14.81 1.61 -7.42
CA ASN A 138 -15.01 2.82 -6.63
C ASN A 138 -13.73 3.47 -6.13
N TYR A 139 -12.61 2.75 -6.07
CA TYR A 139 -11.31 3.35 -5.74
C TYR A 139 -10.18 2.88 -6.64
N ALA A 140 -9.12 3.67 -6.72
CA ALA A 140 -7.90 3.29 -7.43
C ALA A 140 -6.66 3.89 -6.76
N TYR A 141 -5.55 3.18 -6.85
CA TYR A 141 -4.26 3.72 -6.45
C TYR A 141 -3.75 4.70 -7.50
N LEU A 142 -3.21 5.83 -7.09
CA LEU A 142 -2.52 6.79 -7.96
C LEU A 142 -1.06 6.88 -7.50
N LYS A 143 -0.14 6.29 -8.27
CA LYS A 143 1.28 6.30 -7.94
C LYS A 143 1.91 7.61 -8.38
N ILE A 144 2.21 8.50 -7.41
CA ILE A 144 2.69 9.85 -7.69
C ILE A 144 4.20 9.95 -7.88
N SER A 145 4.95 8.96 -7.37
CA SER A 145 6.40 8.84 -7.59
C SER A 145 6.86 7.39 -7.44
N GLU A 146 8.04 7.10 -7.94
CA GLU A 146 8.74 5.82 -7.82
C GLU A 146 10.09 6.03 -7.14
N GLY A 147 10.56 5.02 -6.37
CA GLY A 147 11.85 5.05 -5.71
C GLY A 147 11.89 5.90 -4.43
N CYS A 148 13.03 5.85 -3.72
CA CYS A 148 13.17 6.53 -2.43
C CYS A 148 14.63 6.88 -2.13
N ASP A 149 14.89 8.15 -1.78
CA ASP A 149 16.23 8.65 -1.41
C ASP A 149 16.45 8.70 0.12
N ARG A 150 15.52 8.14 0.91
CA ARG A 150 15.69 8.08 2.37
C ARG A 150 16.78 7.09 2.76
N PRO A 151 17.65 7.45 3.70
CA PRO A 151 18.79 6.61 4.10
C PRO A 151 18.45 5.58 5.19
N CYS A 152 17.17 5.17 5.32
CA CYS A 152 16.72 4.25 6.36
C CYS A 152 17.54 2.96 6.34
N SER A 153 18.23 2.64 7.45
CA SER A 153 19.24 1.58 7.49
C SER A 153 18.71 0.17 7.27
N PHE A 154 17.44 -0.08 7.60
CA PHE A 154 16.76 -1.37 7.48
C PHE A 154 16.07 -1.59 6.13
N CYS A 155 16.05 -0.56 5.27
CA CYS A 155 15.14 -0.55 4.12
C CYS A 155 15.84 -0.93 2.83
N ALA A 156 15.34 -1.98 2.17
CA ALA A 156 15.84 -2.45 0.88
C ALA A 156 15.15 -1.78 -0.33
N ILE A 157 14.24 -0.82 -0.14
CA ILE A 157 13.51 -0.16 -1.24
C ILE A 157 14.44 0.47 -2.28
N PRO A 158 15.48 1.23 -1.93
CA PRO A 158 16.40 1.80 -2.93
C PRO A 158 17.07 0.76 -3.83
N LEU A 159 17.28 -0.46 -3.32
CA LEU A 159 17.87 -1.58 -4.08
C LEU A 159 16.89 -2.17 -5.11
N MET A 160 15.59 -1.97 -4.93
CA MET A 160 14.54 -2.55 -5.76
C MET A 160 13.81 -1.53 -6.66
N ARG A 161 13.71 -0.29 -6.20
CA ARG A 161 12.91 0.76 -6.85
C ARG A 161 13.73 1.99 -7.26
N GLY A 162 15.03 1.99 -6.93
CA GLY A 162 15.95 3.07 -7.28
C GLY A 162 15.71 4.39 -6.56
N ALA A 163 16.26 5.45 -7.13
CA ALA A 163 16.14 6.82 -6.65
C ALA A 163 14.72 7.37 -6.84
N HIS A 164 14.38 8.41 -6.05
CA HIS A 164 13.08 9.06 -6.13
C HIS A 164 12.86 9.79 -7.46
N ILE A 165 11.78 9.45 -8.16
CA ILE A 165 11.36 10.07 -9.42
C ILE A 165 9.87 10.41 -9.32
N SER A 166 9.53 11.70 -9.37
CA SER A 166 8.16 12.19 -9.33
C SER A 166 7.49 12.16 -10.71
N THR A 167 6.19 11.87 -10.73
CA THR A 167 5.36 12.03 -11.94
C THR A 167 4.85 13.48 -12.00
N PRO A 168 4.89 14.16 -13.16
CA PRO A 168 4.39 15.54 -13.29
C PRO A 168 2.92 15.68 -12.89
N ILE A 169 2.55 16.82 -12.27
CA ILE A 169 1.18 17.09 -11.80
C ILE A 169 0.16 16.92 -12.94
N GLU A 170 0.48 17.44 -14.12
CA GLU A 170 -0.42 17.40 -15.29
C GLU A 170 -0.71 15.95 -15.75
N ALA A 171 0.28 15.07 -15.67
CA ALA A 171 0.11 13.66 -15.99
C ALA A 171 -0.76 12.95 -14.96
N LEU A 172 -0.57 13.25 -13.66
CA LEU A 172 -1.38 12.69 -12.56
C LEU A 172 -2.83 13.18 -12.61
N VAL A 173 -3.07 14.45 -12.95
CA VAL A 173 -4.42 14.98 -13.16
C VAL A 173 -5.08 14.29 -14.35
N THR A 174 -4.39 14.14 -15.48
CA THR A 174 -4.91 13.41 -16.65
C THR A 174 -5.26 11.96 -16.29
N GLU A 175 -4.44 11.27 -15.52
CA GLU A 175 -4.74 9.92 -15.03
C GLU A 175 -5.97 9.91 -14.12
N ALA A 176 -6.06 10.85 -13.17
CA ALA A 176 -7.19 11.00 -12.27
C ALA A 176 -8.51 11.25 -13.02
N GLU A 177 -8.51 12.11 -14.05
CA GLU A 177 -9.68 12.35 -14.92
C GLU A 177 -10.14 11.09 -15.64
N LYS A 178 -9.20 10.29 -16.17
CA LYS A 178 -9.52 9.01 -16.82
C LYS A 178 -10.08 7.98 -15.85
N LEU A 179 -9.56 7.92 -14.62
CA LEU A 179 -10.09 7.06 -13.55
C LEU A 179 -11.49 7.50 -13.14
N ALA A 180 -11.72 8.79 -12.95
CA ALA A 180 -13.05 9.36 -12.67
C ALA A 180 -14.06 9.02 -13.77
N ALA A 181 -13.67 9.14 -15.04
CA ALA A 181 -14.52 8.77 -16.18
C ALA A 181 -14.89 7.27 -16.21
N LYS A 182 -14.07 6.40 -15.58
CA LYS A 182 -14.36 4.96 -15.39
C LYS A 182 -15.23 4.69 -14.15
N GLY A 183 -15.57 5.72 -13.36
CA GLY A 183 -16.43 5.64 -12.18
C GLY A 183 -15.69 5.51 -10.85
N VAL A 184 -14.37 5.71 -10.84
CA VAL A 184 -13.57 5.80 -9.60
C VAL A 184 -14.00 7.04 -8.81
N LYS A 185 -14.26 6.89 -7.53
CA LYS A 185 -14.67 7.96 -6.61
C LYS A 185 -13.61 8.32 -5.59
N GLU A 186 -12.72 7.38 -5.27
CA GLU A 186 -11.60 7.59 -4.35
C GLU A 186 -10.26 7.36 -5.03
N LEU A 187 -9.35 8.34 -4.90
CA LEU A 187 -7.93 8.18 -5.25
C LEU A 187 -7.12 7.95 -3.99
N ILE A 188 -6.34 6.87 -3.99
CA ILE A 188 -5.39 6.58 -2.93
C ILE A 188 -4.00 6.90 -3.46
N LEU A 189 -3.41 8.00 -2.97
CA LEU A 189 -2.08 8.44 -3.40
C LEU A 189 -1.02 7.55 -2.76
N ILE A 190 -0.19 6.93 -3.59
CA ILE A 190 0.87 6.03 -3.16
C ILE A 190 2.23 6.45 -3.71
N ALA A 191 3.26 6.24 -2.90
CA ALA A 191 4.68 6.39 -3.22
C ALA A 191 5.48 5.53 -2.24
N GLN A 192 6.81 5.55 -2.32
CA GLN A 192 7.65 5.03 -1.24
C GLN A 192 7.83 6.08 -0.12
N ASP A 193 7.87 7.37 -0.49
CA ASP A 193 7.75 8.53 0.41
C ASP A 193 7.04 9.66 -0.32
N ILE A 194 5.78 9.89 0.05
CA ILE A 194 4.94 10.91 -0.59
C ILE A 194 5.43 12.34 -0.27
N THR A 195 6.13 12.53 0.87
CA THR A 195 6.59 13.85 1.31
C THR A 195 7.76 14.40 0.49
N TYR A 196 8.40 13.57 -0.34
CA TYR A 196 9.46 14.01 -1.26
C TYR A 196 8.94 14.45 -2.62
N TYR A 197 7.68 14.21 -2.90
CA TYR A 197 7.08 14.55 -4.19
C TYR A 197 7.43 15.97 -4.66
N GLY A 198 7.96 16.06 -5.87
CA GLY A 198 8.30 17.30 -6.55
C GLY A 198 9.71 17.82 -6.31
N LEU A 199 10.47 17.28 -5.34
CA LEU A 199 11.85 17.77 -5.07
C LEU A 199 12.77 17.63 -6.29
N ASP A 200 12.64 16.55 -7.04
CA ASP A 200 13.39 16.29 -8.27
C ASP A 200 12.93 17.18 -9.44
N LEU A 201 11.62 17.30 -9.66
CA LEU A 201 11.02 18.05 -10.78
C LEU A 201 10.96 19.57 -10.54
N TYR A 202 10.43 19.98 -9.39
CA TYR A 202 10.07 21.38 -9.11
C TYR A 202 11.03 22.08 -8.16
N LYS A 203 12.07 21.36 -7.68
CA LYS A 203 13.08 21.83 -6.71
C LYS A 203 12.44 22.31 -5.37
N LYS A 204 11.23 21.85 -5.10
CA LYS A 204 10.46 22.06 -3.86
C LYS A 204 9.54 20.87 -3.60
N ARG A 205 9.11 20.69 -2.36
CA ARG A 205 8.02 19.75 -2.04
C ARG A 205 6.73 20.29 -2.63
N ALA A 206 6.09 19.51 -3.49
CA ALA A 206 4.92 19.93 -4.27
C ALA A 206 3.66 19.09 -4.00
N LEU A 207 3.63 18.34 -2.89
CA LEU A 207 2.46 17.52 -2.56
C LEU A 207 1.19 18.38 -2.35
N ALA A 208 1.31 19.52 -1.66
CA ALA A 208 0.19 20.44 -1.49
C ALA A 208 -0.32 20.99 -2.83
N ASP A 209 0.58 21.31 -3.77
CA ASP A 209 0.21 21.77 -5.11
C ASP A 209 -0.52 20.65 -5.90
N LEU A 210 -0.04 19.42 -5.81
CA LEU A 210 -0.70 18.25 -6.41
C LEU A 210 -2.10 18.05 -5.83
N LEU A 211 -2.26 18.09 -4.52
CA LEU A 211 -3.57 17.96 -3.86
C LEU A 211 -4.55 19.02 -4.35
N ARG A 212 -4.14 20.31 -4.40
CA ARG A 212 -4.96 21.40 -4.94
C ARG A 212 -5.35 21.21 -6.41
N ALA A 213 -4.54 20.48 -7.19
CA ALA A 213 -4.89 20.15 -8.56
C ALA A 213 -5.89 18.97 -8.61
N LEU A 214 -5.67 17.92 -7.84
CA LEU A 214 -6.50 16.73 -7.85
C LEU A 214 -7.91 16.96 -7.29
N VAL A 215 -8.09 17.82 -6.29
CA VAL A 215 -9.45 18.15 -5.75
C VAL A 215 -10.37 18.77 -6.80
N LYS A 216 -9.82 19.35 -7.87
CA LYS A 216 -10.60 19.94 -8.98
C LYS A 216 -11.10 18.90 -9.97
N VAL A 217 -10.62 17.67 -9.91
CA VAL A 217 -11.07 16.59 -10.80
C VAL A 217 -12.52 16.24 -10.47
N GLU A 218 -13.39 16.40 -11.48
CA GLU A 218 -14.80 16.05 -11.36
C GLU A 218 -14.97 14.52 -11.26
N GLY A 219 -15.90 14.07 -10.42
CA GLY A 219 -16.18 12.66 -10.18
C GLY A 219 -15.33 12.03 -9.09
N ILE A 220 -14.17 12.61 -8.72
CA ILE A 220 -13.41 12.22 -7.54
C ILE A 220 -14.01 12.92 -6.32
N GLU A 221 -14.35 12.14 -5.31
CA GLU A 221 -14.99 12.58 -4.08
C GLU A 221 -14.08 12.40 -2.85
N TRP A 222 -13.15 11.44 -2.90
CA TRP A 222 -12.15 11.21 -1.85
C TRP A 222 -10.73 11.13 -2.42
N ILE A 223 -9.78 11.72 -1.68
CA ILE A 223 -8.34 11.63 -1.93
C ILE A 223 -7.67 11.25 -0.62
N ARG A 224 -7.01 10.10 -0.58
CA ARG A 224 -6.36 9.56 0.61
C ARG A 224 -4.85 9.56 0.45
N ILE A 225 -4.12 9.92 1.51
CA ILE A 225 -2.66 10.06 1.53
C ILE A 225 -2.04 8.90 2.29
N HIS A 226 -1.17 8.14 1.61
CA HIS A 226 -0.40 7.04 2.18
C HIS A 226 1.09 7.32 2.19
N TYR A 227 1.83 6.68 3.11
CA TYR A 227 3.30 6.63 3.15
C TYR A 227 3.98 7.99 3.35
N ALA A 228 3.48 8.80 4.29
CA ALA A 228 4.13 10.03 4.68
C ALA A 228 5.35 9.77 5.57
N PHE A 229 6.45 10.48 5.33
CA PHE A 229 7.64 10.39 6.17
C PHE A 229 7.65 11.49 7.23
N PRO A 230 7.96 11.19 8.51
CA PRO A 230 7.83 12.18 9.58
C PRO A 230 8.84 13.32 9.48
N THR A 231 10.09 13.04 9.08
CA THR A 231 11.14 14.06 9.04
C THR A 231 10.98 15.00 7.87
N GLY A 232 10.80 16.28 8.20
CA GLY A 232 10.57 17.34 7.21
C GLY A 232 9.22 17.23 6.52
N PHE A 233 8.19 16.74 7.22
CA PHE A 233 6.82 16.72 6.70
C PHE A 233 6.38 18.13 6.28
N PRO A 234 5.85 18.31 5.05
CA PRO A 234 5.41 19.61 4.56
C PRO A 234 4.07 20.00 5.21
N MET A 235 4.12 20.96 6.14
CA MET A 235 2.93 21.36 6.94
C MET A 235 1.83 22.03 6.12
N ASP A 236 2.13 22.57 4.95
CA ASP A 236 1.16 23.09 3.99
C ASP A 236 0.20 22.00 3.46
N VAL A 237 0.58 20.73 3.54
CA VAL A 237 -0.34 19.61 3.26
C VAL A 237 -1.49 19.57 4.26
N ILE A 238 -1.21 19.79 5.56
CA ILE A 238 -2.25 19.82 6.59
C ILE A 238 -3.21 21.00 6.37
N GLU A 239 -2.72 22.15 5.93
CA GLU A 239 -3.58 23.30 5.61
C GLU A 239 -4.52 22.95 4.44
N VAL A 240 -4.00 22.30 3.38
CA VAL A 240 -4.84 21.85 2.26
C VAL A 240 -5.87 20.81 2.70
N MET A 241 -5.49 19.86 3.55
CA MET A 241 -6.43 18.86 4.09
C MET A 241 -7.58 19.51 4.87
N LYS A 242 -7.31 20.60 5.62
CA LYS A 242 -8.34 21.34 6.35
C LYS A 242 -9.29 22.11 5.43
N GLU A 243 -8.76 22.66 4.33
CA GLU A 243 -9.50 23.51 3.38
C GLU A 243 -10.37 22.68 2.43
N GLU A 244 -9.95 21.45 2.11
CA GLU A 244 -10.50 20.66 1.00
C GLU A 244 -11.21 19.39 1.51
N PRO A 245 -12.54 19.38 1.57
CA PRO A 245 -13.31 18.25 2.14
C PRO A 245 -13.24 16.96 1.30
N LYS A 246 -12.71 17.00 0.08
CA LYS A 246 -12.42 15.81 -0.69
C LYS A 246 -11.18 15.04 -0.18
N ILE A 247 -10.30 15.68 0.59
CA ILE A 247 -9.14 15.02 1.16
C ILE A 247 -9.56 14.36 2.47
N CYS A 248 -9.43 13.03 2.53
CA CYS A 248 -9.81 12.26 3.70
C CYS A 248 -9.08 12.74 4.96
N ASN A 249 -9.77 12.81 6.08
CA ASN A 249 -9.18 13.07 7.40
C ASN A 249 -8.35 11.87 7.88
N TYR A 250 -7.35 11.49 7.10
CA TYR A 250 -6.54 10.29 7.27
C TYR A 250 -5.09 10.55 6.86
N LEU A 251 -4.15 10.14 7.67
CA LEU A 251 -2.72 10.22 7.36
C LEU A 251 -2.00 8.94 7.79
N ASP A 252 -1.42 8.22 6.81
CA ASP A 252 -0.53 7.09 7.06
C ASP A 252 0.92 7.61 7.15
N ILE A 253 1.48 7.52 8.37
CA ILE A 253 2.82 8.04 8.71
C ILE A 253 3.63 6.98 9.47
N PRO A 254 4.38 6.09 8.78
CA PRO A 254 5.19 5.07 9.41
C PRO A 254 6.33 5.67 10.25
N LEU A 255 6.23 5.60 11.57
CA LEU A 255 7.23 6.13 12.51
C LEU A 255 8.39 5.18 12.72
N GLN A 256 8.11 3.87 12.71
CA GLN A 256 9.01 2.74 12.90
C GLN A 256 9.39 2.49 14.36
N HIS A 257 9.84 3.50 15.09
CA HIS A 257 10.19 3.45 16.51
C HIS A 257 10.03 4.82 17.17
N ILE A 258 10.32 4.92 18.49
CA ILE A 258 10.30 6.21 19.22
C ILE A 258 11.58 6.46 20.03
N SER A 259 12.31 5.42 20.42
CA SER A 259 13.57 5.58 21.18
C SER A 259 14.63 6.27 20.34
N ASP A 260 15.28 7.31 20.87
CA ASP A 260 16.27 8.10 20.16
C ASP A 260 17.48 7.29 19.68
N PRO A 261 18.07 6.36 20.47
CA PRO A 261 19.14 5.49 20.01
C PRO A 261 18.71 4.64 18.79
N ILE A 262 17.52 4.06 18.84
CA ILE A 262 16.99 3.22 17.75
C ILE A 262 16.68 4.07 16.51
N LEU A 263 16.02 5.22 16.67
CA LEU A 263 15.74 6.15 15.56
C LEU A 263 17.01 6.63 14.87
N ALA A 264 18.07 6.89 15.64
CA ALA A 264 19.38 7.27 15.11
C ALA A 264 20.03 6.11 14.33
N SER A 265 20.02 4.90 14.86
CA SER A 265 20.53 3.69 14.20
C SER A 265 19.73 3.34 12.95
N MET A 266 18.41 3.49 12.99
CA MET A 266 17.51 3.36 11.85
C MET A 266 17.69 4.48 10.80
N LYS A 267 18.50 5.51 11.07
CA LYS A 267 18.71 6.69 10.22
C LYS A 267 17.40 7.42 9.87
N ARG A 268 16.48 7.53 10.84
CA ARG A 268 15.16 8.19 10.63
C ARG A 268 15.24 9.72 10.59
N GLY A 269 16.33 10.32 11.05
CA GLY A 269 16.55 11.77 11.03
C GLY A 269 15.61 12.55 11.95
N THR A 270 15.01 11.90 12.94
CA THR A 270 14.09 12.47 13.93
C THR A 270 14.48 12.02 15.33
N THR A 271 13.79 12.55 16.35
CA THR A 271 13.89 12.16 17.76
C THR A 271 12.49 11.96 18.34
N GLN A 272 12.40 11.35 19.53
CA GLN A 272 11.16 11.21 20.28
C GLN A 272 10.44 12.57 20.43
N GLU A 273 11.17 13.61 20.86
CA GLU A 273 10.62 14.95 21.06
C GLU A 273 10.04 15.51 19.75
N LYS A 274 10.81 15.46 18.65
CA LYS A 274 10.38 16.00 17.35
C LYS A 274 9.17 15.26 16.80
N THR A 275 9.16 13.92 16.93
CA THR A 275 8.06 13.07 16.47
C THR A 275 6.79 13.35 17.26
N THR A 276 6.88 13.36 18.59
CA THR A 276 5.74 13.67 19.47
C THR A 276 5.18 15.07 19.20
N LYS A 277 6.07 16.07 19.01
CA LYS A 277 5.67 17.44 18.69
C LYS A 277 4.96 17.52 17.32
N LEU A 278 5.42 16.76 16.33
CA LEU A 278 4.78 16.72 15.01
C LEU A 278 3.36 16.14 15.10
N LEU A 279 3.19 15.01 15.78
CA LEU A 279 1.88 14.38 15.95
C LEU A 279 0.91 15.26 16.76
N LYS A 280 1.38 15.94 17.82
CA LYS A 280 0.57 16.91 18.58
C LYS A 280 0.09 18.05 17.68
N LYS A 281 0.95 18.58 16.80
CA LYS A 281 0.54 19.60 15.82
C LYS A 281 -0.53 19.09 14.85
N PHE A 282 -0.47 17.84 14.42
CA PHE A 282 -1.52 17.26 13.58
C PHE A 282 -2.85 17.18 14.33
N ARG A 283 -2.86 16.70 15.57
CA ARG A 283 -4.05 16.64 16.42
C ARG A 283 -4.60 18.02 16.77
N GLU A 284 -3.75 19.04 16.97
CA GLU A 284 -4.17 20.42 17.17
C GLU A 284 -4.82 21.04 15.93
N ALA A 285 -4.23 20.77 14.74
CA ALA A 285 -4.73 21.30 13.48
C ALA A 285 -6.01 20.58 13.00
N MET A 286 -6.09 19.27 13.20
CA MET A 286 -7.18 18.39 12.75
C MET A 286 -7.48 17.35 13.86
N PRO A 287 -8.30 17.70 14.87
CA PRO A 287 -8.52 16.83 16.05
C PRO A 287 -9.12 15.46 15.71
N GLU A 288 -9.90 15.38 14.64
CA GLU A 288 -10.57 14.15 14.20
C GLU A 288 -9.78 13.33 13.17
N MET A 289 -8.58 13.79 12.77
CA MET A 289 -7.77 13.07 11.79
C MET A 289 -7.34 11.71 12.31
N ALA A 290 -7.68 10.65 11.56
CA ALA A 290 -7.18 9.33 11.83
C ALA A 290 -5.69 9.25 11.48
N ILE A 291 -4.86 8.91 12.45
CA ILE A 291 -3.42 8.70 12.25
C ILE A 291 -3.14 7.21 12.25
N ARG A 292 -2.68 6.72 11.08
CA ARG A 292 -2.16 5.38 10.91
C ARG A 292 -0.64 5.39 11.01
N THR A 293 -0.08 4.42 11.72
CA THR A 293 1.37 4.27 11.82
C THR A 293 1.81 2.82 11.68
N THR A 294 3.09 2.65 11.43
CA THR A 294 3.77 1.35 11.41
C THR A 294 4.97 1.41 12.31
N LEU A 295 5.16 0.37 13.13
CA LEU A 295 6.28 0.21 14.05
C LEU A 295 7.08 -1.05 13.70
N ILE A 296 8.37 -1.04 14.04
CA ILE A 296 9.27 -2.19 13.95
C ILE A 296 9.83 -2.42 15.33
N VAL A 297 9.74 -3.67 15.81
CA VAL A 297 10.32 -4.11 17.08
C VAL A 297 11.40 -5.15 16.85
N GLY A 298 12.33 -5.29 17.80
CA GLY A 298 13.46 -6.21 17.69
C GLY A 298 14.51 -5.75 16.68
N TYR A 299 14.64 -4.45 16.45
CA TYR A 299 15.75 -3.90 15.68
C TYR A 299 17.09 -4.11 16.43
N PRO A 300 18.22 -4.38 15.74
CA PRO A 300 19.52 -4.59 16.37
C PRO A 300 19.87 -3.53 17.44
N GLY A 301 20.19 -3.99 18.65
CA GLY A 301 20.49 -3.14 19.79
C GLY A 301 19.25 -2.59 20.54
N GLU A 302 18.02 -3.00 20.19
CA GLU A 302 16.82 -2.59 20.91
C GLU A 302 16.77 -3.22 22.31
N THR A 303 16.98 -2.39 23.33
CA THR A 303 16.93 -2.80 24.74
C THR A 303 15.47 -2.91 25.25
N GLN A 304 15.31 -3.51 26.44
CA GLN A 304 14.00 -3.51 27.10
C GLN A 304 13.52 -2.08 27.43
N ALA A 305 14.43 -1.17 27.77
CA ALA A 305 14.09 0.22 28.04
C ALA A 305 13.57 0.95 26.78
N ASP A 306 14.14 0.67 25.61
CA ASP A 306 13.68 1.22 24.33
C ASP A 306 12.28 0.71 23.99
N PHE A 307 12.02 -0.58 24.25
CA PHE A 307 10.71 -1.18 24.04
C PHE A 307 9.64 -0.62 25.01
N GLU A 308 9.96 -0.45 26.30
CA GLU A 308 9.04 0.18 27.24
C GLU A 308 8.72 1.63 26.89
N ALA A 309 9.69 2.38 26.35
CA ALA A 309 9.45 3.72 25.82
C ALA A 309 8.49 3.69 24.64
N LEU A 310 8.60 2.69 23.74
CA LEU A 310 7.72 2.50 22.62
C LEU A 310 6.28 2.17 23.06
N LYS A 311 6.11 1.28 24.04
CA LYS A 311 4.79 0.96 24.62
C LYS A 311 4.11 2.20 25.21
N SER A 312 4.86 2.94 26.03
CA SER A 312 4.36 4.17 26.66
C SER A 312 3.92 5.19 25.63
N PHE A 313 4.69 5.31 24.55
CA PHE A 313 4.38 6.20 23.42
C PHE A 313 3.10 5.79 22.68
N VAL A 314 2.89 4.50 22.41
CA VAL A 314 1.64 4.00 21.80
C VAL A 314 0.44 4.31 22.69
N GLN A 315 0.56 4.08 23.99
CA GLN A 315 -0.50 4.36 24.97
C GLN A 315 -0.81 5.88 25.06
N GLU A 316 0.21 6.75 25.02
CA GLU A 316 0.04 8.20 25.06
C GLU A 316 -0.61 8.72 23.77
N MET A 317 -0.08 8.30 22.61
CA MET A 317 -0.48 8.86 21.31
C MET A 317 -1.80 8.32 20.80
N ARG A 318 -2.22 7.11 21.24
CA ARG A 318 -3.51 6.50 20.88
C ARG A 318 -3.78 6.57 19.38
N PHE A 319 -2.98 5.86 18.61
CA PHE A 319 -3.13 5.81 17.15
C PHE A 319 -4.47 5.18 16.77
N ASP A 320 -5.10 5.73 15.73
CA ASP A 320 -6.35 5.19 15.20
C ASP A 320 -6.12 3.81 14.56
N ARG A 321 -4.98 3.69 13.86
CA ARG A 321 -4.54 2.46 13.22
C ARG A 321 -3.04 2.27 13.43
N LEU A 322 -2.63 1.05 13.76
CA LEU A 322 -1.23 0.71 13.96
C LEU A 322 -0.97 -0.71 13.48
N GLY A 323 0.09 -0.88 12.71
CA GLY A 323 0.70 -2.18 12.43
C GLY A 323 2.07 -2.28 13.09
N CYS A 324 2.37 -3.41 13.74
CA CYS A 324 3.67 -3.69 14.32
C CYS A 324 4.29 -4.92 13.65
N PHE A 325 5.53 -4.76 13.18
CA PHE A 325 6.30 -5.81 12.51
C PHE A 325 7.56 -6.13 13.29
N THR A 326 8.01 -7.37 13.23
CA THR A 326 9.34 -7.76 13.68
C THR A 326 10.37 -7.26 12.67
N TYR A 327 11.57 -6.89 13.15
CA TYR A 327 12.68 -6.54 12.28
C TYR A 327 13.06 -7.73 11.40
N SER A 328 13.20 -7.48 10.11
CA SER A 328 13.71 -8.44 9.13
C SER A 328 15.15 -8.06 8.76
N HIS A 329 16.08 -8.99 8.96
CA HIS A 329 17.50 -8.79 8.69
C HIS A 329 17.79 -8.92 7.19
N GLU A 330 17.67 -7.80 6.46
CA GLU A 330 17.69 -7.76 5.01
C GLU A 330 19.08 -7.50 4.44
N GLU A 331 19.57 -8.41 3.60
CA GLU A 331 20.88 -8.33 2.95
C GLU A 331 21.06 -7.04 2.16
N ASN A 332 22.31 -6.54 2.11
CA ASN A 332 22.68 -5.32 1.41
C ASN A 332 22.03 -4.03 1.93
N THR A 333 21.35 -4.07 3.08
CA THR A 333 20.97 -2.87 3.83
C THR A 333 22.07 -2.50 4.82
N THR A 334 22.13 -1.22 5.22
CA THR A 334 23.17 -0.83 6.20
C THR A 334 22.94 -1.40 7.59
N ALA A 335 21.71 -1.77 7.93
CA ALA A 335 21.40 -2.46 9.19
C ALA A 335 21.83 -3.94 9.18
N TYR A 336 22.05 -4.54 8.01
CA TYR A 336 22.55 -5.91 7.89
C TYR A 336 23.98 -6.07 8.45
N GLU A 337 24.75 -4.98 8.52
CA GLU A 337 26.10 -4.98 9.09
C GLU A 337 26.08 -5.01 10.64
N LEU A 338 24.92 -4.78 11.25
CA LEU A 338 24.74 -4.89 12.70
C LEU A 338 24.49 -6.35 13.09
N GLU A 339 24.91 -6.73 14.29
CA GLU A 339 24.54 -8.03 14.85
C GLU A 339 23.03 -8.04 15.14
N ASP A 340 22.31 -9.03 14.64
CA ASP A 340 20.88 -9.24 14.97
C ASP A 340 20.78 -9.91 16.34
N ASP A 341 20.97 -9.10 17.40
CA ASP A 341 21.15 -9.51 18.78
C ASP A 341 19.84 -9.70 19.55
N VAL A 342 18.68 -9.42 18.95
CA VAL A 342 17.37 -9.63 19.56
C VAL A 342 16.80 -10.99 19.10
N PRO A 343 16.62 -11.98 20.02
CA PRO A 343 16.07 -13.27 19.66
C PRO A 343 14.68 -13.18 19.01
N GLU A 344 14.37 -14.09 18.08
CA GLU A 344 13.12 -14.07 17.32
C GLU A 344 11.87 -14.18 18.22
N GLU A 345 11.95 -15.01 19.27
CA GLU A 345 10.88 -15.12 20.24
C GLU A 345 10.62 -13.82 21.03
N VAL A 346 11.68 -12.99 21.24
CA VAL A 346 11.55 -11.68 21.87
C VAL A 346 10.93 -10.69 20.90
N LYS A 347 11.33 -10.70 19.62
CA LYS A 347 10.72 -9.87 18.57
C LYS A 347 9.22 -10.14 18.47
N LEU A 348 8.83 -11.42 18.40
CA LEU A 348 7.42 -11.84 18.31
C LEU A 348 6.64 -11.44 19.58
N ALA A 349 7.20 -11.65 20.76
CA ALA A 349 6.56 -11.25 22.03
C ALA A 349 6.32 -9.73 22.06
N ARG A 350 7.31 -8.93 21.69
CA ARG A 350 7.19 -7.46 21.61
C ARG A 350 6.13 -7.01 20.61
N ALA A 351 6.10 -7.62 19.43
CA ALA A 351 5.08 -7.30 18.41
C ALA A 351 3.67 -7.60 18.94
N ASN A 352 3.47 -8.77 19.54
CA ASN A 352 2.18 -9.15 20.12
C ASN A 352 1.74 -8.19 21.22
N GLU A 353 2.65 -7.81 22.14
CA GLU A 353 2.33 -6.87 23.22
C GLU A 353 1.92 -5.49 22.71
N ILE A 354 2.60 -4.96 21.68
CA ILE A 354 2.17 -3.71 21.01
C ILE A 354 0.78 -3.86 20.38
N MET A 355 0.52 -5.00 19.73
CA MET A 355 -0.77 -5.23 19.06
C MET A 355 -1.91 -5.43 20.07
N GLU A 356 -1.66 -6.04 21.24
CA GLU A 356 -2.64 -6.11 22.34
C GLU A 356 -3.02 -4.71 22.86
N ILE A 357 -2.01 -3.85 23.09
CA ILE A 357 -2.24 -2.46 23.49
C ILE A 357 -3.06 -1.72 22.42
N GLN A 358 -2.70 -1.90 21.16
CA GLN A 358 -3.41 -1.24 20.05
C GLN A 358 -4.84 -1.76 19.85
N SER A 359 -5.08 -3.06 20.03
CA SER A 359 -6.43 -3.65 19.97
C SER A 359 -7.36 -2.99 20.99
N GLN A 360 -6.88 -2.82 22.24
CA GLN A 360 -7.63 -2.12 23.27
C GLN A 360 -7.91 -0.65 22.92
N ILE A 361 -6.90 0.06 22.41
CA ILE A 361 -7.06 1.46 21.96
C ILE A 361 -8.07 1.54 20.82
N SER A 362 -7.96 0.65 19.84
CA SER A 362 -8.86 0.61 18.67
C SER A 362 -10.31 0.35 19.11
N TRP A 363 -10.51 -0.61 20.01
CA TRP A 363 -11.84 -0.89 20.58
C TRP A 363 -12.43 0.36 21.27
N GLU A 364 -11.67 1.04 22.12
CA GLU A 364 -12.14 2.25 22.83
C GLU A 364 -12.51 3.39 21.86
N LEU A 365 -11.68 3.60 20.81
CA LEU A 365 -11.94 4.61 19.79
C LEU A 365 -13.16 4.24 18.93
N ASN A 366 -13.34 2.97 18.60
CA ASN A 366 -14.48 2.50 17.84
C ASN A 366 -15.78 2.58 18.65
N GLN A 367 -15.77 2.26 19.96
CA GLN A 367 -16.93 2.44 20.84
C GLN A 367 -17.42 3.90 20.88
N GLN A 368 -16.52 4.89 20.76
CA GLN A 368 -16.87 6.30 20.69
C GLN A 368 -17.60 6.69 19.38
N LYS A 369 -17.57 5.84 18.36
CA LYS A 369 -18.27 6.03 17.09
C LYS A 369 -19.72 5.51 17.13
N VAL A 370 -20.06 4.63 18.08
CA VAL A 370 -21.41 4.09 18.24
C VAL A 370 -22.42 5.22 18.50
N GLY A 371 -23.51 5.21 17.75
CA GLY A 371 -24.54 6.24 17.76
C GLY A 371 -24.28 7.41 16.81
N LYS A 372 -23.06 7.56 16.28
CA LYS A 372 -22.71 8.60 15.29
C LYS A 372 -23.05 8.12 13.87
N THR A 373 -23.22 9.08 12.98
CA THR A 373 -23.44 8.82 11.53
C THR A 373 -22.20 9.25 10.76
N PHE A 374 -21.79 8.38 9.82
CA PHE A 374 -20.63 8.63 8.95
C PHE A 374 -21.03 8.41 7.49
N ARG A 375 -20.44 9.21 6.62
CA ARG A 375 -20.47 9.00 5.18
C ARG A 375 -19.54 7.82 4.84
N CYS A 376 -20.10 6.77 4.25
CA CYS A 376 -19.37 5.53 3.92
C CYS A 376 -19.40 5.28 2.42
N LEU A 377 -18.25 4.92 1.85
CA LEU A 377 -18.16 4.38 0.49
C LEU A 377 -18.34 2.87 0.55
N ILE A 378 -19.32 2.35 -0.18
CA ILE A 378 -19.60 0.91 -0.21
C ILE A 378 -18.70 0.23 -1.22
N ASP A 379 -17.75 -0.57 -0.76
CA ASP A 379 -16.74 -1.20 -1.59
C ASP A 379 -17.21 -2.48 -2.26
N ARG A 380 -17.91 -3.35 -1.51
CA ARG A 380 -18.30 -4.68 -1.97
C ARG A 380 -19.48 -5.26 -1.20
N LYS A 381 -20.00 -6.36 -1.72
CA LYS A 381 -20.88 -7.26 -0.97
C LYS A 381 -20.11 -8.54 -0.68
N GLU A 382 -20.05 -8.90 0.59
CA GLU A 382 -19.37 -10.10 1.06
C GLU A 382 -20.25 -10.87 2.04
N GLY A 383 -20.57 -12.13 1.69
CA GLY A 383 -21.47 -12.95 2.49
C GLY A 383 -22.82 -12.28 2.78
N ASN A 384 -23.11 -12.06 4.05
CA ASN A 384 -24.34 -11.43 4.53
C ASN A 384 -24.21 -9.91 4.73
N TYR A 385 -23.10 -9.28 4.33
CA TYR A 385 -22.87 -7.87 4.56
C TYR A 385 -22.60 -7.12 3.26
N PHE A 386 -23.04 -5.87 3.20
CA PHE A 386 -22.41 -4.85 2.40
C PHE A 386 -21.28 -4.27 3.23
N VAL A 387 -20.10 -4.19 2.63
CA VAL A 387 -18.87 -3.72 3.27
C VAL A 387 -18.50 -2.37 2.70
N GLY A 388 -18.34 -1.40 3.57
CA GLY A 388 -17.95 -0.04 3.21
C GLY A 388 -16.86 0.48 4.16
N ARG A 389 -16.41 1.69 3.89
CA ARG A 389 -15.40 2.39 4.70
C ARG A 389 -15.79 3.84 4.92
N THR A 390 -15.30 4.38 6.03
CA THR A 390 -15.34 5.82 6.28
C THR A 390 -14.13 6.54 5.67
N GLU A 391 -14.13 7.87 5.70
CA GLU A 391 -12.94 8.66 5.33
C GLU A 391 -11.72 8.38 6.24
N TYR A 392 -11.92 7.79 7.40
CA TYR A 392 -10.89 7.46 8.39
C TYR A 392 -10.24 6.10 8.18
N ASP A 393 -10.63 5.36 7.15
CA ASP A 393 -10.22 3.96 6.96
C ASP A 393 -9.81 3.70 5.51
N SER A 394 -8.63 3.12 5.32
CA SER A 394 -8.11 2.71 4.01
C SER A 394 -8.53 1.28 3.67
N PRO A 395 -8.78 0.94 2.39
CA PRO A 395 -9.10 -0.43 2.01
C PRO A 395 -7.98 -1.40 2.37
N ASP A 396 -8.35 -2.64 2.67
CA ASP A 396 -7.50 -3.80 2.90
C ASP A 396 -6.63 -3.76 4.16
N VAL A 397 -6.46 -2.61 4.82
CA VAL A 397 -5.52 -2.45 5.94
C VAL A 397 -6.12 -1.83 7.20
N ASP A 398 -7.33 -1.27 7.12
CA ASP A 398 -7.99 -0.60 8.25
C ASP A 398 -9.40 -1.18 8.49
N ASN A 399 -10.20 -0.53 9.34
CA ASN A 399 -11.52 -1.03 9.71
C ASN A 399 -12.53 -0.93 8.57
N GLU A 400 -13.51 -1.82 8.62
CA GLU A 400 -14.64 -1.83 7.70
C GLU A 400 -15.95 -1.48 8.41
N VAL A 401 -16.92 -0.99 7.63
CA VAL A 401 -18.29 -0.77 8.07
C VAL A 401 -19.19 -1.86 7.46
N LEU A 402 -19.75 -2.70 8.33
CA LEU A 402 -20.54 -3.86 7.97
C LEU A 402 -22.04 -3.53 8.07
N ILE A 403 -22.78 -3.61 6.95
CA ILE A 403 -24.22 -3.36 6.87
C ILE A 403 -24.93 -4.67 6.54
N ASP A 404 -25.84 -5.12 7.40
CA ASP A 404 -26.58 -6.39 7.21
C ASP A 404 -27.41 -6.39 5.92
N ALA A 405 -26.97 -7.18 4.93
CA ALA A 405 -27.61 -7.28 3.62
C ALA A 405 -28.98 -8.00 3.63
N LYS A 406 -29.38 -8.62 4.75
CA LYS A 406 -30.72 -9.19 4.92
C LYS A 406 -31.75 -8.14 5.31
N LYS A 407 -31.29 -7.06 5.97
CA LYS A 407 -32.17 -5.99 6.47
C LYS A 407 -32.15 -4.77 5.55
N HIS A 408 -31.01 -4.50 4.91
CA HIS A 408 -30.79 -3.28 4.16
C HIS A 408 -30.24 -3.58 2.76
N TYR A 409 -30.55 -2.71 1.82
CA TYR A 409 -29.93 -2.71 0.50
C TYR A 409 -29.21 -1.39 0.29
N VAL A 410 -27.92 -1.48 -0.06
CA VAL A 410 -27.10 -0.36 -0.51
C VAL A 410 -26.37 -0.76 -1.78
N LYS A 411 -26.09 0.22 -2.64
CA LYS A 411 -25.42 -0.07 -3.92
C LYS A 411 -23.92 0.06 -3.77
N THR A 412 -23.20 -0.99 -4.18
CA THR A 412 -21.72 -0.97 -4.27
C THR A 412 -21.24 0.17 -5.16
N GLY A 413 -20.24 0.90 -4.71
CA GLY A 413 -19.67 2.07 -5.37
C GLY A 413 -20.39 3.39 -5.04
N ASP A 414 -21.46 3.37 -4.25
CA ASP A 414 -22.14 4.60 -3.82
C ASP A 414 -21.70 5.01 -2.41
N PHE A 415 -21.81 6.30 -2.15
CA PHE A 415 -21.71 6.87 -0.80
C PHE A 415 -23.07 6.77 -0.11
N VAL A 416 -23.05 6.35 1.14
CA VAL A 416 -24.22 6.18 1.98
C VAL A 416 -23.93 6.74 3.38
N GLU A 417 -24.87 7.49 3.95
CA GLU A 417 -24.85 7.86 5.36
C GLU A 417 -25.20 6.64 6.20
N VAL A 418 -24.31 6.24 7.12
CA VAL A 418 -24.45 5.04 7.95
C VAL A 418 -24.35 5.42 9.41
N LYS A 419 -25.40 5.10 10.19
CA LYS A 419 -25.37 5.22 11.64
C LYS A 419 -24.72 3.98 12.22
N ILE A 420 -23.64 4.15 12.99
CA ILE A 420 -22.97 3.05 13.68
C ILE A 420 -23.82 2.59 14.87
N ILE A 421 -24.10 1.30 14.93
CA ILE A 421 -24.95 0.70 15.98
C ILE A 421 -24.17 -0.19 16.94
N ASP A 422 -23.01 -0.71 16.49
CA ASP A 422 -22.12 -1.56 17.28
C ASP A 422 -20.70 -1.47 16.73
N ALA A 423 -19.70 -1.88 17.52
CA ALA A 423 -18.29 -1.85 17.11
C ALA A 423 -17.48 -2.93 17.83
N THR A 424 -16.52 -3.51 17.11
CA THR A 424 -15.43 -4.33 17.65
C THR A 424 -14.13 -3.54 17.68
N ASP A 425 -13.02 -4.20 17.96
CA ASP A 425 -11.68 -3.61 17.88
C ASP A 425 -11.26 -3.29 16.41
N TYR A 426 -11.80 -4.01 15.42
CA TYR A 426 -11.40 -3.85 14.01
C TYR A 426 -12.54 -3.42 13.08
N ASP A 427 -13.83 -3.64 13.45
CA ASP A 427 -14.96 -3.37 12.57
C ASP A 427 -16.05 -2.55 13.23
N LEU A 428 -16.81 -1.84 12.40
CA LEU A 428 -18.00 -1.10 12.77
C LEU A 428 -19.23 -1.78 12.15
N TYR A 429 -20.32 -1.85 12.89
CA TYR A 429 -21.62 -2.31 12.39
C TYR A 429 -22.55 -1.13 12.26
N GLY A 430 -23.24 -1.02 11.12
CA GLY A 430 -24.07 0.15 10.86
C GLY A 430 -25.33 -0.13 10.09
N GLU A 431 -26.22 0.84 10.15
CA GLU A 431 -27.48 0.87 9.41
C GLU A 431 -27.54 2.13 8.54
N PRO A 432 -27.94 2.02 7.25
CA PRO A 432 -28.07 3.21 6.40
C PRO A 432 -29.16 4.12 6.96
N VAL A 433 -28.86 5.42 6.98
CA VAL A 433 -29.83 6.46 7.33
C VAL A 433 -30.66 6.75 6.08
N VAL A 434 -31.97 6.53 6.17
CA VAL A 434 -32.94 6.75 5.06
C VAL A 434 -33.32 8.23 4.97
#